data_7ebbca3025935cf58adeb5d6074012c0
#
_entry.id   7ebbca3025935cf58adeb5d6074012c0
#
_cell.length_a   1.000
_cell.length_b   1.000
_cell.length_c   1.000
_cell.angle_alpha   90.00
_cell.angle_beta   90.00
_cell.angle_gamma   90.00
#
_symmetry.space_group_name_H-M   'P 1'
#
loop_
_entity.id
_entity.type
_entity.pdbx_description
1 polymer ?
#
loop_
_entity_poly.entity_id
_entity_poly.type
_entity_poly.pdbx_seq_one_letter_code
_entity_poly.pdbx_strand_id
1 'polypeptide(L)'
;MGLLEKADQIKADPPSTEPAPAAPEATPEPVPISAAPDDAKPAKKSRGRRSKRQKAPRQKRVRVAKVLPEGYEEASTGQKFIRRASDFAVSWGWCVPLVLLNAWGSYFDPTYFVLIGIGLMGFNLGFMPRTTNRTVGNWISRTTYITSGSKQPHQSYVLFKGLTFAVVLVGILMVATSLQDLGKRSGQILLGVGAVILLPPFLDYLFYRFKRDNLGLWDTLYGGVWLVRTTKTAEAKGWLKRLEQLGDYSEEKGWWKDSEGTDSAEPTE
;
A
#
# COMPACT_ATOMS: atom_id res chain seq x y z
N MET A 1 40.05 31.34 13.66
CA MET A 1 38.71 31.91 13.81
C MET A 1 37.99 31.14 14.86
N GLY A 2 37.73 31.79 16.01
CA GLY A 2 37.31 31.12 17.23
C GLY A 2 35.79 31.01 17.35
N LEU A 3 35.36 30.01 18.10
CA LEU A 3 33.95 29.69 18.39
C LEU A 3 33.14 30.85 19.03
N LEU A 4 33.78 31.92 19.47
CA LEU A 4 33.15 33.10 20.08
C LEU A 4 32.58 34.08 19.05
N GLU A 5 33.08 34.10 17.83
CA GLU A 5 32.60 35.01 16.77
C GLU A 5 31.28 34.57 16.13
N LYS A 6 30.88 33.31 16.37
CA LYS A 6 29.62 32.74 15.88
C LYS A 6 28.44 32.97 16.82
N ALA A 7 28.69 33.39 18.05
CA ALA A 7 27.66 33.62 19.06
C ALA A 7 26.99 35.01 18.93
N ASP A 8 27.71 35.98 18.34
CA ASP A 8 27.19 37.36 18.20
C ASP A 8 26.27 37.56 16.98
N GLN A 9 26.31 36.63 16.01
CA GLN A 9 25.41 36.70 14.84
C GLN A 9 23.97 36.23 15.10
N ILE A 10 23.70 35.60 16.24
CA ILE A 10 22.35 35.06 16.56
C ILE A 10 21.48 36.11 17.29
N LYS A 11 22.01 37.27 17.60
CA LYS A 11 21.34 38.29 18.46
C LYS A 11 20.66 39.44 17.72
N ALA A 12 20.58 39.42 16.41
CA ALA A 12 20.17 40.58 15.59
C ALA A 12 18.92 40.37 14.72
N ASP A 13 18.03 39.47 15.03
CA ASP A 13 16.71 39.41 14.34
C ASP A 13 15.59 39.82 15.32
N PRO A 14 14.83 40.92 15.02
CA PRO A 14 13.68 41.28 15.82
C PRO A 14 12.52 40.33 15.57
N PRO A 15 11.65 40.05 16.58
CA PRO A 15 10.53 39.15 16.42
C PRO A 15 9.51 39.70 15.42
N SER A 16 9.25 38.92 14.38
CA SER A 16 8.18 39.12 13.41
C SER A 16 6.84 39.10 14.15
N THR A 17 6.12 40.21 14.10
CA THR A 17 4.78 40.38 14.68
C THR A 17 3.77 39.59 13.87
N GLU A 18 3.33 38.49 14.41
CA GLU A 18 2.25 37.64 13.85
C GLU A 18 0.90 38.38 14.07
N PRO A 19 0.05 38.55 13.05
CA PRO A 19 -1.27 39.17 13.23
C PRO A 19 -2.20 38.22 14.00
N ALA A 20 -2.86 38.79 15.01
CA ALA A 20 -3.82 38.11 15.88
C ALA A 20 -4.97 37.44 15.10
N PRO A 21 -5.45 36.28 15.55
CA PRO A 21 -6.59 35.62 14.94
C PRO A 21 -7.89 36.39 15.19
N ALA A 22 -8.69 36.56 14.13
CA ALA A 22 -10.01 37.17 14.14
C ALA A 22 -10.95 36.40 15.08
N ALA A 23 -11.78 37.17 15.81
CA ALA A 23 -12.78 36.69 16.74
C ALA A 23 -13.84 35.80 16.05
N PRO A 24 -14.41 34.80 16.74
CA PRO A 24 -15.47 33.96 16.20
C PRO A 24 -16.80 34.74 16.14
N GLU A 25 -17.44 34.65 14.98
CA GLU A 25 -18.79 35.16 14.71
C GLU A 25 -19.85 34.50 15.61
N ALA A 26 -20.79 35.30 16.03
CA ALA A 26 -21.84 35.02 16.99
C ALA A 26 -22.76 33.87 16.53
N THR A 27 -23.03 32.97 17.45
CA THR A 27 -24.07 31.94 17.40
C THR A 27 -25.46 32.60 17.41
N PRO A 28 -26.41 32.22 16.52
CA PRO A 28 -27.79 32.72 16.62
C PRO A 28 -28.52 32.10 17.81
N GLU A 29 -29.25 32.93 18.54
CA GLU A 29 -30.09 32.57 19.68
C GLU A 29 -31.22 31.59 19.35
N PRO A 30 -31.61 30.73 20.31
CA PRO A 30 -32.73 29.83 20.13
C PRO A 30 -34.09 30.53 20.34
N VAL A 31 -34.97 30.32 19.35
CA VAL A 31 -36.37 30.79 19.37
C VAL A 31 -37.17 30.06 20.45
N PRO A 32 -38.03 30.72 21.24
CA PRO A 32 -38.79 30.12 22.34
C PRO A 32 -39.91 29.21 21.84
N ILE A 33 -39.97 28.01 22.41
CA ILE A 33 -41.04 27.03 22.23
C ILE A 33 -42.29 27.48 22.99
N SER A 34 -43.35 27.83 22.24
CA SER A 34 -44.69 28.08 22.80
C SER A 34 -45.37 26.82 23.23
N ALA A 35 -46.01 26.89 24.39
CA ALA A 35 -46.65 25.84 25.13
C ALA A 35 -47.86 25.19 24.40
N ALA A 36 -48.09 23.94 24.75
CA ALA A 36 -49.24 23.10 24.41
C ALA A 36 -50.58 23.66 24.92
N PRO A 37 -51.71 23.18 24.39
CA PRO A 37 -52.63 22.50 25.30
C PRO A 37 -53.08 21.10 24.85
N ASP A 38 -53.45 20.35 25.88
CA ASP A 38 -53.97 18.99 26.00
C ASP A 38 -55.24 18.68 25.20
N ASP A 39 -55.46 17.34 25.15
CA ASP A 39 -56.71 16.63 24.91
C ASP A 39 -57.20 16.42 23.46
N ALA A 40 -56.93 15.22 22.97
CA ALA A 40 -57.93 14.47 22.18
C ALA A 40 -57.58 12.95 22.05
N LYS A 41 -58.55 12.14 22.34
CA LYS A 41 -58.65 10.67 22.39
C LYS A 41 -58.06 9.90 21.15
N PRO A 42 -57.70 8.63 21.32
CA PRO A 42 -57.03 7.87 20.26
C PRO A 42 -58.04 7.39 19.20
N ALA A 43 -57.85 7.86 17.98
CA ALA A 43 -58.56 7.36 16.79
C ALA A 43 -57.76 6.17 16.19
N LYS A 44 -58.52 5.10 15.84
CA LYS A 44 -58.07 3.83 15.26
C LYS A 44 -57.12 4.03 14.09
N LYS A 45 -55.90 3.44 14.18
CA LYS A 45 -54.94 3.34 13.11
C LYS A 45 -55.52 2.60 11.89
N SER A 46 -55.92 3.31 10.87
CA SER A 46 -56.10 2.78 9.52
C SER A 46 -54.75 2.32 8.99
N ARG A 47 -54.63 1.05 8.60
CA ARG A 47 -53.48 0.51 7.89
C ARG A 47 -53.29 1.23 6.55
N GLY A 48 -52.56 2.36 6.55
CA GLY A 48 -52.15 3.10 5.36
C GLY A 48 -51.32 2.18 4.47
N ARG A 49 -51.79 1.90 3.29
CA ARG A 49 -51.09 1.30 2.15
C ARG A 49 -49.76 2.01 1.99
N ARG A 50 -48.63 1.33 2.34
CA ARG A 50 -47.27 1.82 2.04
C ARG A 50 -47.15 2.09 0.54
N SER A 51 -47.26 3.33 0.13
CA SER A 51 -46.93 3.81 -1.19
C SER A 51 -45.53 3.29 -1.53
N LYS A 52 -45.42 2.47 -2.55
CA LYS A 52 -44.12 2.05 -3.12
C LYS A 52 -43.41 3.29 -3.60
N ARG A 53 -42.53 3.82 -2.74
CA ARG A 53 -41.60 4.91 -3.08
C ARG A 53 -40.83 4.45 -4.34
N GLN A 54 -41.20 5.00 -5.49
CA GLN A 54 -40.48 4.76 -6.75
C GLN A 54 -39.04 5.16 -6.51
N LYS A 55 -38.14 4.16 -6.41
CA LYS A 55 -36.69 4.40 -6.35
C LYS A 55 -36.33 5.07 -7.68
N ALA A 56 -35.88 6.32 -7.61
CA ALA A 56 -35.32 7.02 -8.76
C ALA A 56 -34.30 6.10 -9.47
N PRO A 57 -34.30 6.04 -10.81
CA PRO A 57 -33.40 5.17 -11.54
C PRO A 57 -31.96 5.52 -11.13
N ARG A 58 -31.27 4.54 -10.54
CA ARG A 58 -29.89 4.67 -10.06
C ARG A 58 -29.05 4.90 -11.33
N GLN A 59 -28.62 6.13 -11.57
CA GLN A 59 -27.69 6.46 -12.66
C GLN A 59 -26.52 5.48 -12.59
N LYS A 60 -26.33 4.67 -13.62
CA LYS A 60 -25.16 3.80 -13.74
C LYS A 60 -23.93 4.71 -13.75
N ARG A 61 -23.16 4.70 -12.68
CA ARG A 61 -21.86 5.39 -12.64
C ARG A 61 -21.04 4.86 -13.81
N VAL A 62 -20.79 5.73 -14.79
CA VAL A 62 -19.87 5.44 -15.89
C VAL A 62 -18.54 5.10 -15.26
N ARG A 63 -18.04 3.87 -15.49
CA ARG A 63 -16.72 3.48 -15.03
C ARG A 63 -15.70 4.26 -15.85
N VAL A 64 -15.14 5.30 -15.25
CA VAL A 64 -14.01 6.02 -15.84
C VAL A 64 -12.84 5.03 -15.92
N ALA A 65 -12.22 4.93 -17.09
CA ALA A 65 -11.02 4.11 -17.27
C ALA A 65 -9.97 4.58 -16.26
N LYS A 66 -9.32 3.63 -15.57
CA LYS A 66 -8.25 3.94 -14.63
C LYS A 66 -7.01 4.22 -15.45
N VAL A 67 -6.65 5.48 -15.56
CA VAL A 67 -5.50 5.96 -16.33
C VAL A 67 -4.49 6.52 -15.34
N LEU A 68 -3.21 6.43 -15.69
CA LEU A 68 -2.13 7.09 -14.94
C LEU A 68 -2.39 8.61 -14.95
N PRO A 69 -2.35 9.29 -13.81
CA PRO A 69 -2.53 10.75 -13.75
C PRO A 69 -1.45 11.47 -14.56
N GLU A 70 -1.81 12.59 -15.19
CA GLU A 70 -0.86 13.44 -15.91
C GLU A 70 0.25 13.96 -14.98
N GLY A 71 1.47 14.09 -15.52
CA GLY A 71 2.64 14.54 -14.77
C GLY A 71 3.37 13.45 -13.97
N TYR A 72 2.94 12.19 -14.06
CA TYR A 72 3.64 11.07 -13.44
C TYR A 72 4.17 10.10 -14.50
N GLU A 73 5.39 9.60 -14.29
CA GLU A 73 5.99 8.55 -15.10
C GLU A 73 5.85 7.20 -14.41
N GLU A 74 5.45 6.18 -15.14
CA GLU A 74 5.43 4.82 -14.63
C GLU A 74 6.85 4.34 -14.32
N ALA A 75 7.01 3.61 -13.22
CA ALA A 75 8.31 3.04 -12.85
C ALA A 75 8.78 2.04 -13.92
N SER A 76 10.07 2.09 -14.26
CA SER A 76 10.70 1.18 -15.21
C SER A 76 10.66 -0.27 -14.73
N THR A 77 10.84 -1.22 -15.63
CA THR A 77 10.88 -2.66 -15.30
C THR A 77 11.99 -2.95 -14.29
N GLY A 78 13.17 -2.33 -14.47
CA GLY A 78 14.28 -2.43 -13.54
C GLY A 78 13.95 -1.89 -12.15
N GLN A 79 13.31 -0.73 -12.06
CA GLN A 79 12.84 -0.16 -10.79
C GLN A 79 11.81 -1.07 -10.09
N LYS A 80 10.88 -1.63 -10.84
CA LYS A 80 9.90 -2.60 -10.32
C LYS A 80 10.58 -3.85 -9.76
N PHE A 81 11.63 -4.34 -10.45
CA PHE A 81 12.42 -5.48 -10.00
C PHE A 81 13.19 -5.18 -8.71
N ILE A 82 13.97 -4.09 -8.69
CA ILE A 82 14.76 -3.68 -7.52
C ILE A 82 13.86 -3.48 -6.31
N ARG A 83 12.72 -2.82 -6.49
CA ARG A 83 11.74 -2.65 -5.42
C ARG A 83 11.30 -4.00 -4.84
N ARG A 84 10.90 -4.94 -5.71
CA ARG A 84 10.44 -6.26 -5.27
C ARG A 84 11.56 -7.04 -4.59
N ALA A 85 12.77 -7.03 -5.15
CA ALA A 85 13.93 -7.71 -4.60
C ALA A 85 14.32 -7.15 -3.22
N SER A 86 14.34 -5.82 -3.07
CA SER A 86 14.65 -5.16 -1.80
C SER A 86 13.57 -5.39 -0.75
N ASP A 87 12.29 -5.26 -1.10
CA ASP A 87 11.19 -5.56 -0.19
C ASP A 87 11.19 -7.04 0.23
N PHE A 88 11.49 -7.95 -0.70
CA PHE A 88 11.66 -9.37 -0.40
C PHE A 88 12.85 -9.61 0.53
N ALA A 89 14.01 -9.04 0.23
CA ALA A 89 15.21 -9.20 1.05
C ALA A 89 15.00 -8.74 2.49
N VAL A 90 14.34 -7.59 2.70
CA VAL A 90 14.05 -7.08 4.04
C VAL A 90 12.99 -7.90 4.75
N SER A 91 11.90 -8.28 4.06
CA SER A 91 10.78 -8.97 4.70
C SER A 91 11.00 -10.48 4.85
N TRP A 92 11.79 -11.10 3.96
CA TRP A 92 11.92 -12.56 3.84
C TRP A 92 13.36 -13.04 3.85
N GLY A 93 14.37 -12.15 3.73
CA GLY A 93 15.79 -12.52 3.67
C GLY A 93 16.27 -13.33 4.89
N TRP A 94 15.61 -13.20 6.01
CA TRP A 94 15.85 -13.97 7.24
C TRP A 94 15.54 -15.48 7.08
N CYS A 95 14.68 -15.85 6.12
CA CYS A 95 14.40 -17.27 5.83
C CYS A 95 15.60 -17.98 5.20
N VAL A 96 16.46 -17.26 4.47
CA VAL A 96 17.58 -17.86 3.74
C VAL A 96 18.54 -18.59 4.69
N PRO A 97 19.09 -17.98 5.76
CA PRO A 97 19.94 -18.69 6.69
C PRO A 97 19.23 -19.85 7.37
N LEU A 98 17.93 -19.72 7.69
CA LEU A 98 17.15 -20.83 8.25
C LEU A 98 17.11 -22.06 7.32
N VAL A 99 16.81 -21.83 6.05
CA VAL A 99 16.76 -22.91 5.05
C VAL A 99 18.13 -23.55 4.87
N LEU A 100 19.19 -22.73 4.81
CA LEU A 100 20.56 -23.23 4.66
C LEU A 100 21.02 -24.07 5.87
N LEU A 101 20.77 -23.59 7.08
CA LEU A 101 21.13 -24.31 8.31
C LEU A 101 20.37 -25.62 8.45
N ASN A 102 19.08 -25.63 8.11
CA ASN A 102 18.26 -26.84 8.10
C ASN A 102 18.74 -27.84 7.04
N ALA A 103 19.04 -27.36 5.82
CA ALA A 103 19.56 -28.20 4.74
C ALA A 103 20.94 -28.80 5.06
N TRP A 104 21.74 -28.13 5.90
CA TRP A 104 23.04 -28.62 6.36
C TRP A 104 22.92 -29.69 7.48
N GLY A 105 21.69 -29.99 7.92
CA GLY A 105 21.44 -30.99 8.95
C GLY A 105 21.76 -30.51 10.38
N SER A 106 21.99 -29.23 10.60
CA SER A 106 22.19 -28.66 11.91
C SER A 106 20.86 -28.49 12.64
N TYR A 107 20.73 -29.12 13.81
CA TYR A 107 19.58 -28.85 14.67
C TYR A 107 19.70 -27.42 15.22
N PHE A 108 18.72 -26.61 14.88
CA PHE A 108 18.72 -25.19 15.21
C PHE A 108 17.31 -24.75 15.61
N ASP A 109 17.19 -24.00 16.69
CA ASP A 109 15.92 -23.42 17.13
C ASP A 109 15.57 -22.20 16.25
N PRO A 110 14.54 -22.27 15.40
CA PRO A 110 14.18 -21.17 14.50
C PRO A 110 13.53 -19.98 15.18
N THR A 111 13.18 -20.07 16.47
CA THR A 111 12.32 -19.11 17.18
C THR A 111 12.85 -17.67 17.07
N TYR A 112 14.13 -17.46 17.31
CA TYR A 112 14.73 -16.11 17.26
C TYR A 112 14.72 -15.53 15.84
N PHE A 113 15.00 -16.36 14.83
CA PHE A 113 14.94 -15.92 13.43
C PHE A 113 13.52 -15.55 12.99
N VAL A 114 12.54 -16.33 13.43
CA VAL A 114 11.11 -16.05 13.15
C VAL A 114 10.69 -14.73 13.81
N LEU A 115 11.08 -14.50 15.05
CA LEU A 115 10.77 -13.25 15.77
C LEU A 115 11.42 -12.04 15.08
N ILE A 116 12.69 -12.14 14.70
CA ILE A 116 13.38 -11.10 13.92
C ILE A 116 12.66 -10.88 12.59
N GLY A 117 12.30 -11.96 11.92
CA GLY A 117 11.58 -11.90 10.64
C GLY A 117 10.23 -11.19 10.72
N ILE A 118 9.43 -11.52 11.75
CA ILE A 118 8.16 -10.82 12.01
C ILE A 118 8.42 -9.33 12.29
N GLY A 119 9.46 -9.00 13.06
CA GLY A 119 9.88 -7.62 13.33
C GLY A 119 10.25 -6.87 12.05
N LEU A 120 11.05 -7.48 11.17
CA LEU A 120 11.45 -6.90 9.88
C LEU A 120 10.26 -6.72 8.93
N MET A 121 9.35 -7.69 8.87
CA MET A 121 8.10 -7.56 8.12
C MET A 121 7.23 -6.42 8.65
N GLY A 122 7.05 -6.36 9.98
CA GLY A 122 6.30 -5.29 10.63
C GLY A 122 6.92 -3.92 10.38
N PHE A 123 8.25 -3.85 10.41
CA PHE A 123 8.99 -2.64 10.05
C PHE A 123 8.76 -2.23 8.60
N ASN A 124 9.00 -3.12 7.63
CA ASN A 124 8.92 -2.80 6.19
C ASN A 124 7.48 -2.56 5.70
N LEU A 125 6.52 -3.38 6.13
CA LEU A 125 5.13 -3.32 5.64
C LEU A 125 4.19 -2.50 6.54
N GLY A 126 4.56 -2.26 7.80
CA GLY A 126 3.75 -1.53 8.76
C GLY A 126 4.32 -0.15 9.10
N PHE A 127 5.51 -0.13 9.73
CA PHE A 127 6.10 1.11 10.23
C PHE A 127 6.53 2.06 9.11
N MET A 128 7.26 1.58 8.12
CA MET A 128 7.75 2.39 7.00
C MET A 128 6.63 3.08 6.21
N PRO A 129 5.58 2.38 5.77
CA PRO A 129 4.48 3.03 5.06
C PRO A 129 3.71 4.03 5.92
N ARG A 130 3.66 3.83 7.25
CA ARG A 130 2.99 4.78 8.16
C ARG A 130 3.75 6.08 8.34
N THR A 131 5.07 6.02 8.38
CA THR A 131 5.93 7.18 8.66
C THR A 131 6.37 7.91 7.41
N THR A 132 6.64 7.17 6.33
CA THR A 132 7.22 7.71 5.10
C THR A 132 6.34 7.52 3.87
N ASN A 133 5.20 6.84 3.99
CA ASN A 133 4.34 6.43 2.88
C ASN A 133 5.04 5.54 1.82
N ARG A 134 6.18 4.97 2.14
CA ARG A 134 7.01 4.15 1.25
C ARG A 134 7.56 2.95 1.99
N THR A 135 7.72 1.81 1.31
CA THR A 135 8.49 0.67 1.81
C THR A 135 9.98 0.91 1.62
N VAL A 136 10.82 0.06 2.23
CA VAL A 136 12.28 0.10 2.00
C VAL A 136 12.60 -0.06 0.50
N GLY A 137 11.92 -1.00 -0.17
CA GLY A 137 12.09 -1.20 -1.61
C GLY A 137 11.69 0.01 -2.44
N ASN A 138 10.63 0.73 -2.05
CA ASN A 138 10.23 1.96 -2.70
C ASN A 138 11.27 3.09 -2.52
N TRP A 139 11.95 3.15 -1.38
CA TRP A 139 13.03 4.10 -1.15
C TRP A 139 14.25 3.81 -2.03
N ILE A 140 14.70 2.55 -2.08
CA ILE A 140 15.85 2.12 -2.87
C ILE A 140 15.59 2.30 -4.37
N SER A 141 14.38 1.97 -4.86
CA SER A 141 14.02 2.08 -6.28
C SER A 141 13.54 3.48 -6.71
N ARG A 142 13.50 4.45 -5.79
CA ARG A 142 12.92 5.79 -6.02
C ARG A 142 11.54 5.74 -6.66
N THR A 143 10.67 4.92 -6.09
CA THR A 143 9.30 4.80 -6.55
C THR A 143 8.31 5.13 -5.45
N THR A 144 7.07 5.41 -5.82
CA THR A 144 5.96 5.54 -4.88
C THR A 144 4.67 5.02 -5.50
N TYR A 145 3.71 4.70 -4.65
CA TYR A 145 2.38 4.32 -5.09
C TYR A 145 1.47 5.53 -5.14
N ILE A 146 0.75 5.68 -6.26
CA ILE A 146 -0.31 6.68 -6.41
C ILE A 146 -1.57 6.02 -6.97
N THR A 147 -2.72 6.55 -6.60
CA THR A 147 -4.01 6.16 -7.19
C THR A 147 -4.28 6.96 -8.46
N SER A 148 -5.22 6.52 -9.29
CA SER A 148 -5.69 7.28 -10.46
C SER A 148 -6.23 8.69 -10.10
N GLY A 149 -6.47 8.99 -8.82
CA GLY A 149 -6.84 10.32 -8.34
C GLY A 149 -5.65 11.14 -7.80
N SER A 150 -4.40 10.82 -8.17
CA SER A 150 -3.17 11.49 -7.72
C SER A 150 -2.96 11.50 -6.20
N LYS A 151 -3.63 10.60 -5.47
CA LYS A 151 -3.52 10.46 -4.01
C LYS A 151 -2.72 9.20 -3.68
N GLN A 152 -2.09 9.21 -2.52
CA GLN A 152 -1.46 8.00 -2.00
C GLN A 152 -2.53 6.96 -1.63
N PRO A 153 -2.31 5.67 -1.94
CA PRO A 153 -3.24 4.61 -1.57
C PRO A 153 -3.24 4.43 -0.04
N HIS A 154 -4.33 3.88 0.48
CA HIS A 154 -4.42 3.55 1.89
C HIS A 154 -3.33 2.53 2.28
N GLN A 155 -2.80 2.63 3.50
CA GLN A 155 -1.69 1.77 4.00
C GLN A 155 -1.98 0.28 3.92
N SER A 156 -3.25 -0.12 4.08
CA SER A 156 -3.66 -1.52 3.92
C SER A 156 -3.35 -2.10 2.55
N TYR A 157 -3.30 -1.27 1.49
CA TYR A 157 -2.87 -1.72 0.17
C TYR A 157 -1.44 -2.28 0.19
N VAL A 158 -0.50 -1.54 0.78
CA VAL A 158 0.91 -1.96 0.88
C VAL A 158 1.02 -3.24 1.69
N LEU A 159 0.27 -3.34 2.79
CA LEU A 159 0.24 -4.52 3.64
C LEU A 159 -0.28 -5.76 2.88
N PHE A 160 -1.44 -5.68 2.23
CA PHE A 160 -2.00 -6.80 1.47
C PHE A 160 -1.10 -7.22 0.31
N LYS A 161 -0.56 -6.25 -0.43
CA LYS A 161 0.36 -6.52 -1.53
C LYS A 161 1.69 -7.13 -1.05
N GLY A 162 2.21 -6.66 0.07
CA GLY A 162 3.43 -7.19 0.69
C GLY A 162 3.25 -8.59 1.30
N LEU A 163 2.07 -8.88 1.86
CA LEU A 163 1.75 -10.19 2.43
C LEU A 163 1.37 -11.24 1.37
N THR A 164 1.16 -10.86 0.12
CA THR A 164 0.75 -11.79 -0.94
C THR A 164 1.67 -13.00 -1.03
N PHE A 165 2.99 -12.81 -0.89
CA PHE A 165 3.96 -13.92 -0.91
C PHE A 165 3.73 -14.90 0.26
N ALA A 166 3.51 -14.39 1.49
CA ALA A 166 3.20 -15.22 2.64
C ALA A 166 1.94 -16.05 2.44
N VAL A 167 0.89 -15.39 1.94
CA VAL A 167 -0.41 -16.02 1.67
C VAL A 167 -0.27 -17.14 0.64
N VAL A 168 0.48 -16.90 -0.44
CA VAL A 168 0.78 -17.93 -1.46
C VAL A 168 1.53 -19.09 -0.84
N LEU A 169 2.60 -18.83 -0.09
CA LEU A 169 3.41 -19.87 0.54
C LEU A 169 2.58 -20.74 1.49
N VAL A 170 1.83 -20.09 2.40
CA VAL A 170 0.96 -20.80 3.35
C VAL A 170 -0.09 -21.63 2.61
N GLY A 171 -0.74 -21.07 1.60
CA GLY A 171 -1.74 -21.77 0.81
C GLY A 171 -1.17 -22.99 0.09
N ILE A 172 0.03 -22.86 -0.54
CA ILE A 172 0.71 -23.99 -1.18
C ILE A 172 1.08 -25.08 -0.16
N LEU A 173 1.63 -24.70 0.99
CA LEU A 173 1.98 -25.64 2.05
C LEU A 173 0.75 -26.41 2.56
N MET A 174 -0.38 -25.70 2.76
CA MET A 174 -1.64 -26.33 3.18
C MET A 174 -2.15 -27.33 2.13
N VAL A 175 -2.09 -26.97 0.85
CA VAL A 175 -2.47 -27.88 -0.24
C VAL A 175 -1.52 -29.06 -0.29
N ALA A 176 -0.20 -28.86 -0.24
CA ALA A 176 0.79 -29.92 -0.31
C ALA A 176 0.66 -30.93 0.85
N THR A 177 0.47 -30.43 2.07
CA THR A 177 0.26 -31.30 3.24
C THR A 177 -1.07 -32.05 3.18
N SER A 178 -2.12 -31.42 2.63
CA SER A 178 -3.44 -32.06 2.48
C SER A 178 -3.43 -33.28 1.54
N LEU A 179 -2.52 -33.29 0.54
CA LEU A 179 -2.40 -34.40 -0.41
C LEU A 179 -2.00 -35.73 0.25
N GLN A 180 -1.30 -35.69 1.38
CA GLN A 180 -0.89 -36.88 2.13
C GLN A 180 -2.08 -37.51 2.87
N ASP A 181 -3.11 -36.73 3.20
CA ASP A 181 -4.25 -37.15 4.03
C ASP A 181 -5.61 -36.99 3.32
N LEU A 182 -5.67 -37.05 1.98
CA LEU A 182 -6.91 -36.88 1.21
C LEU A 182 -8.03 -37.82 1.59
N GLY A 183 -7.68 -39.02 2.08
CA GLY A 183 -8.66 -40.00 2.58
C GLY A 183 -9.29 -39.61 3.92
N LYS A 184 -8.73 -38.66 4.64
CA LYS A 184 -9.24 -38.20 5.93
C LYS A 184 -10.00 -36.88 5.78
N ARG A 185 -11.04 -36.69 6.60
CA ARG A 185 -11.81 -35.43 6.62
C ARG A 185 -10.95 -34.21 6.91
N SER A 186 -9.92 -34.35 7.76
CA SER A 186 -8.95 -33.28 8.05
C SER A 186 -8.18 -32.82 6.80
N GLY A 187 -7.72 -33.76 5.96
CA GLY A 187 -7.03 -33.44 4.73
C GLY A 187 -7.93 -32.70 3.73
N GLN A 188 -9.19 -33.14 3.61
CA GLN A 188 -10.17 -32.48 2.73
C GLN A 188 -10.47 -31.03 3.18
N ILE A 189 -10.62 -30.82 4.50
CA ILE A 189 -10.79 -29.46 5.05
C ILE A 189 -9.55 -28.60 4.79
N LEU A 190 -8.35 -29.14 5.03
CA LEU A 190 -7.09 -28.43 4.82
C LEU A 190 -6.90 -28.03 3.34
N LEU A 191 -7.28 -28.93 2.41
CA LEU A 191 -7.29 -28.64 0.98
C LEU A 191 -8.23 -27.49 0.63
N GLY A 192 -9.46 -27.54 1.16
CA GLY A 192 -10.45 -26.49 0.94
C GLY A 192 -10.00 -25.14 1.46
N VAL A 193 -9.45 -25.10 2.68
CA VAL A 193 -8.92 -23.85 3.28
C VAL A 193 -7.72 -23.34 2.49
N GLY A 194 -6.77 -24.22 2.11
CA GLY A 194 -5.62 -23.84 1.29
C GLY A 194 -6.02 -23.25 -0.07
N ALA A 195 -7.02 -23.87 -0.73
CA ALA A 195 -7.56 -23.34 -1.99
C ALA A 195 -8.22 -21.97 -1.82
N VAL A 196 -8.98 -21.74 -0.75
CA VAL A 196 -9.61 -20.43 -0.44
C VAL A 196 -8.52 -19.38 -0.17
N ILE A 197 -7.45 -19.71 0.54
CA ILE A 197 -6.33 -18.81 0.81
C ILE A 197 -5.59 -18.44 -0.48
N LEU A 198 -5.45 -19.35 -1.44
CA LEU A 198 -4.82 -19.09 -2.73
C LEU A 198 -5.71 -18.29 -3.70
N LEU A 199 -7.01 -18.22 -3.46
CA LEU A 199 -7.94 -17.54 -4.36
C LEU A 199 -7.61 -16.05 -4.59
N PRO A 200 -7.38 -15.20 -3.55
CA PRO A 200 -7.07 -13.79 -3.75
C PRO A 200 -5.80 -13.53 -4.58
N PRO A 201 -4.63 -14.16 -4.30
CA PRO A 201 -3.45 -13.97 -5.13
C PRO A 201 -3.63 -14.53 -6.55
N PHE A 202 -4.37 -15.63 -6.72
CA PHE A 202 -4.68 -16.16 -8.04
C PHE A 202 -5.55 -15.18 -8.85
N LEU A 203 -6.57 -14.61 -8.24
CA LEU A 203 -7.38 -13.56 -8.86
C LEU A 203 -6.56 -12.32 -9.18
N ASP A 204 -5.62 -11.91 -8.30
CA ASP A 204 -4.72 -10.76 -8.56
C ASP A 204 -3.89 -11.00 -9.82
N TYR A 205 -3.34 -12.20 -9.98
CA TYR A 205 -2.61 -12.60 -11.18
C TYR A 205 -3.49 -12.63 -12.43
N LEU A 206 -4.72 -13.18 -12.34
CA LEU A 206 -5.65 -13.21 -13.46
C LEU A 206 -6.04 -11.79 -13.91
N PHE A 207 -6.33 -10.91 -12.97
CA PHE A 207 -6.62 -9.50 -13.28
C PHE A 207 -5.45 -8.84 -13.99
N TYR A 208 -4.24 -9.01 -13.48
CA TYR A 208 -3.03 -8.50 -14.11
C TYR A 208 -2.82 -9.05 -15.53
N ARG A 209 -3.10 -10.34 -15.76
CA ARG A 209 -2.83 -11.01 -17.04
C ARG A 209 -3.86 -10.73 -18.10
N PHE A 210 -5.14 -10.66 -17.72
CA PHE A 210 -6.24 -10.54 -18.68
C PHE A 210 -6.79 -9.13 -18.86
N LYS A 211 -6.47 -8.22 -17.95
CA LYS A 211 -6.88 -6.83 -18.03
C LYS A 211 -5.86 -6.02 -18.83
N ARG A 212 -6.34 -5.19 -19.75
CA ARG A 212 -5.49 -4.38 -20.65
C ARG A 212 -4.70 -3.27 -19.91
N ASP A 213 -5.11 -2.89 -18.71
CA ASP A 213 -4.52 -1.84 -17.91
C ASP A 213 -3.37 -2.34 -16.99
N ASN A 214 -2.96 -3.61 -17.11
CA ASN A 214 -1.89 -4.22 -16.31
C ASN A 214 -2.04 -4.02 -14.79
N LEU A 215 -3.26 -3.79 -14.31
CA LEU A 215 -3.56 -3.62 -12.90
C LEU A 215 -4.07 -4.93 -12.31
N GLY A 216 -3.45 -5.36 -11.21
CA GLY A 216 -3.91 -6.50 -10.43
C GLY A 216 -5.25 -6.26 -9.74
N LEU A 217 -5.78 -7.28 -9.07
CA LEU A 217 -7.01 -7.19 -8.29
C LEU A 217 -6.89 -6.11 -7.20
N TRP A 218 -5.80 -6.14 -6.43
CA TRP A 218 -5.54 -5.17 -5.37
C TRP A 218 -5.41 -3.75 -5.93
N ASP A 219 -4.67 -3.58 -7.01
CA ASP A 219 -4.49 -2.28 -7.67
C ASP A 219 -5.84 -1.70 -8.10
N THR A 220 -6.71 -2.57 -8.63
CA THR A 220 -8.06 -2.19 -9.08
C THR A 220 -8.97 -1.84 -7.91
N LEU A 221 -8.93 -2.61 -6.82
CA LEU A 221 -9.79 -2.44 -5.65
C LEU A 221 -9.52 -1.12 -4.93
N TYR A 222 -8.24 -0.74 -4.84
CA TYR A 222 -7.80 0.50 -4.18
C TYR A 222 -7.82 1.74 -5.09
N GLY A 223 -8.56 1.70 -6.19
CA GLY A 223 -8.82 2.89 -7.00
C GLY A 223 -7.95 3.03 -8.24
N GLY A 224 -7.23 1.97 -8.64
CA GLY A 224 -6.24 2.01 -9.72
C GLY A 224 -4.92 2.54 -9.20
N VAL A 225 -4.14 1.66 -8.55
CA VAL A 225 -2.85 2.04 -7.97
C VAL A 225 -1.75 1.79 -8.99
N TRP A 226 -0.95 2.82 -9.21
CA TRP A 226 0.20 2.83 -10.09
C TRP A 226 1.49 2.97 -9.30
N LEU A 227 2.55 2.30 -9.75
CA LEU A 227 3.88 2.53 -9.24
C LEU A 227 4.57 3.55 -10.14
N VAL A 228 4.88 4.71 -9.58
CA VAL A 228 5.46 5.83 -10.32
C VAL A 228 6.86 6.17 -9.84
N ARG A 229 7.66 6.70 -10.75
CA ARG A 229 9.00 7.22 -10.46
C ARG A 229 8.89 8.50 -9.63
N THR A 230 9.79 8.67 -8.68
CA THR A 230 9.91 9.89 -7.86
C THR A 230 11.32 10.46 -7.97
N THR A 231 11.42 11.78 -7.82
CA THR A 231 12.71 12.48 -7.64
C THR A 231 13.26 12.24 -6.24
N LYS A 232 14.52 12.61 -6.01
CA LYS A 232 15.15 12.59 -4.69
C LYS A 232 14.33 13.40 -3.70
N THR A 233 14.19 12.89 -2.48
CA THR A 233 13.50 13.59 -1.42
C THR A 233 14.49 14.50 -0.70
N ALA A 234 14.33 15.81 -0.84
CA ALA A 234 15.23 16.80 -0.21
C ALA A 234 15.29 16.66 1.33
N GLU A 235 14.26 16.07 1.93
CA GLU A 235 14.13 15.92 3.39
C GLU A 235 14.67 14.59 3.94
N ALA A 236 15.24 13.72 3.09
CA ALA A 236 15.81 12.46 3.53
C ALA A 236 16.99 12.70 4.50
N LYS A 237 16.81 12.30 5.76
CA LYS A 237 17.83 12.45 6.81
C LYS A 237 18.25 11.08 7.37
N GLY A 238 19.48 11.00 7.89
CA GLY A 238 19.96 9.82 8.58
C GLY A 238 20.00 8.58 7.68
N TRP A 239 19.41 7.48 8.13
CA TRP A 239 19.42 6.19 7.42
C TRP A 239 18.57 6.18 6.14
N LEU A 240 17.54 7.02 6.02
CA LEU A 240 16.77 7.16 4.78
C LEU A 240 17.65 7.68 3.63
N LYS A 241 18.57 8.60 3.93
CA LYS A 241 19.56 9.06 2.96
C LYS A 241 20.47 7.93 2.45
N ARG A 242 20.81 6.97 3.31
CA ARG A 242 21.57 5.77 2.89
C ARG A 242 20.77 4.87 1.95
N LEU A 243 19.46 4.74 2.14
CA LEU A 243 18.59 4.00 1.21
C LEU A 243 18.53 4.69 -0.15
N GLU A 244 18.47 6.03 -0.20
CA GLU A 244 18.52 6.77 -1.46
C GLU A 244 19.87 6.64 -2.16
N GLN A 245 20.99 6.59 -1.41
CA GLN A 245 22.32 6.33 -1.96
C GLN A 245 22.44 4.94 -2.62
N LEU A 246 21.77 3.91 -2.05
CA LEU A 246 21.67 2.61 -2.71
C LEU A 246 20.89 2.70 -4.03
N GLY A 247 19.87 3.56 -4.07
CA GLY A 247 19.16 3.88 -5.31
C GLY A 247 20.06 4.54 -6.34
N ASP A 248 20.90 5.52 -5.92
CA ASP A 248 21.87 6.18 -6.80
C ASP A 248 22.84 5.15 -7.41
N TYR A 249 23.37 4.25 -6.59
CA TYR A 249 24.24 3.18 -7.05
C TYR A 249 23.58 2.28 -8.09
N SER A 250 22.31 1.90 -7.87
CA SER A 250 21.58 1.04 -8.81
C SER A 250 21.26 1.76 -10.13
N GLU A 251 21.02 3.07 -10.09
CA GLU A 251 20.85 3.92 -11.28
C GLU A 251 22.15 4.04 -12.07
N GLU A 252 23.26 4.31 -11.40
CA GLU A 252 24.59 4.41 -11.99
C GLU A 252 25.02 3.11 -12.67
N LYS A 253 24.68 1.94 -12.09
CA LYS A 253 24.89 0.63 -12.68
C LYS A 253 23.94 0.32 -13.85
N GLY A 254 23.02 1.22 -14.18
CA GLY A 254 22.11 1.06 -15.30
C GLY A 254 20.97 0.05 -15.06
N TRP A 255 20.76 -0.41 -13.82
CA TRP A 255 19.72 -1.39 -13.49
C TRP A 255 18.30 -0.85 -13.68
N TRP A 256 18.15 0.47 -13.83
CA TRP A 256 16.85 1.12 -14.05
C TRP A 256 16.51 1.30 -15.53
N LYS A 257 17.47 1.06 -16.43
CA LYS A 257 17.20 1.15 -17.86
C LYS A 257 16.22 0.02 -18.23
N ASP A 258 15.15 0.39 -18.91
CA ASP A 258 14.35 -0.59 -19.61
C ASP A 258 15.28 -1.19 -20.69
N SER A 259 15.26 -2.49 -20.85
CA SER A 259 15.75 -3.10 -22.08
C SER A 259 14.86 -2.55 -23.19
N GLU A 260 15.23 -1.43 -23.78
CA GLU A 260 14.64 -0.98 -25.01
C GLU A 260 14.70 -2.18 -25.95
N GLY A 261 13.52 -2.66 -26.28
CA GLY A 261 13.40 -3.81 -27.17
C GLY A 261 14.21 -3.51 -28.42
N THR A 262 15.13 -4.40 -28.73
CA THR A 262 15.91 -4.47 -29.98
C THR A 262 14.97 -4.75 -31.17
N ASP A 263 13.88 -4.01 -31.29
CA ASP A 263 12.86 -4.14 -32.34
C ASP A 263 12.78 -2.90 -33.25
N SER A 264 13.87 -2.14 -33.34
CA SER A 264 14.10 -1.28 -34.50
C SER A 264 15.18 -1.91 -35.38
N ALA A 265 14.93 -3.11 -35.90
CA ALA A 265 15.52 -3.53 -37.14
C ALA A 265 14.98 -2.57 -38.20
N GLU A 266 15.74 -1.54 -38.53
CA GLU A 266 15.55 -0.77 -39.75
C GLU A 266 15.43 -1.77 -40.92
N PRO A 267 14.38 -1.66 -41.73
CA PRO A 267 14.37 -2.37 -42.99
C PRO A 267 15.46 -1.75 -43.86
N THR A 268 16.58 -2.45 -44.01
CA THR A 268 17.55 -2.16 -45.05
C THR A 268 16.85 -2.24 -46.39
N GLU A 269 16.71 -1.08 -47.06
CA GLU A 269 16.38 -0.98 -48.50
C GLU A 269 17.34 -1.75 -49.39
#